data_ddf12285ab5e73ee94c7a6c0b2776d7f
#
_entry.id   ddf12285ab5e73ee94c7a6c0b2776d7f
#
_cell.length_a   1.000
_cell.length_b   1.000
_cell.length_c   1.000
_cell.angle_alpha   90.00
_cell.angle_beta   90.00
_cell.angle_gamma   90.00
#
_symmetry.space_group_name_H-M   'P 1'
#
loop_
_entity.id
_entity.type
_entity.pdbx_description
1 polymer ?
#
loop_
_entity_poly.entity_id
_entity_poly.type
_entity_poly.pdbx_seq_one_letter_code
_entity_poly.pdbx_strand_id
1 'polypeptide(L)'
;MLEPKHNKNACFRNNKYNHRMDEHMILQSLDFGLDETLIALRDSIAAFCAKEIAPIAQQVDRDNEFPAQLWKKFGDMGLLGLTVSEEYGGTNLGYLAHIIAMQEISRASASIGLSYGAHSNLCVNQIKRNGTEEQKQRYLPKLISGDYVGALAMSEPNAGSDVVSMKLKAEQKG
;
A
#
# COMPACT_ATOMS: atom_id res chain seq x y z
N MET A 1 25.89 37.85 -37.91
CA MET A 1 25.34 37.60 -36.56
C MET A 1 24.13 36.68 -36.70
N LEU A 2 24.34 35.39 -36.58
CA LEU A 2 23.32 34.36 -36.77
C LEU A 2 23.14 33.67 -35.42
N GLU A 3 21.96 33.83 -34.79
CA GLU A 3 21.57 33.16 -33.57
C GLU A 3 21.31 31.67 -33.82
N PRO A 4 21.74 30.73 -32.95
CA PRO A 4 21.39 29.33 -33.07
C PRO A 4 20.00 29.08 -32.46
N LYS A 5 19.05 28.63 -33.29
CA LYS A 5 17.75 28.12 -32.84
C LYS A 5 17.96 26.83 -32.07
N HIS A 6 17.73 26.85 -30.76
CA HIS A 6 17.65 25.67 -29.89
C HIS A 6 16.39 24.86 -30.26
N ASN A 7 16.62 23.72 -30.89
CA ASN A 7 15.61 22.69 -31.16
C ASN A 7 15.36 21.88 -29.87
N LYS A 8 14.29 22.22 -29.13
CA LYS A 8 13.90 21.55 -27.87
C LYS A 8 13.05 20.28 -28.05
N ASN A 9 13.00 19.68 -29.24
CA ASN A 9 12.07 18.57 -29.54
C ASN A 9 12.73 17.24 -29.89
N ALA A 10 13.89 16.90 -29.36
CA ALA A 10 14.61 15.70 -29.74
C ALA A 10 14.83 14.66 -28.62
N CYS A 11 14.00 14.62 -27.56
CA CYS A 11 14.24 13.64 -26.48
C CYS A 11 13.09 12.68 -26.18
N PHE A 12 11.99 12.68 -26.94
CA PHE A 12 10.85 11.76 -26.66
C PHE A 12 10.28 11.08 -27.91
N ARG A 13 11.12 10.63 -28.85
CA ARG A 13 10.68 9.73 -29.93
C ARG A 13 11.72 8.65 -30.12
N ASN A 14 11.47 7.49 -29.52
CA ASN A 14 11.66 6.13 -30.00
C ASN A 14 11.74 5.15 -28.83
N ASN A 15 10.64 4.91 -28.14
CA ASN A 15 10.53 3.69 -27.37
C ASN A 15 9.73 2.67 -28.19
N LYS A 16 10.41 2.06 -29.20
CA LYS A 16 9.94 0.89 -29.96
C LYS A 16 10.22 -0.42 -29.22
N TYR A 17 10.20 -0.42 -27.91
CA TYR A 17 10.19 -1.67 -27.13
C TYR A 17 8.76 -2.00 -26.71
N ASN A 18 7.88 -2.15 -27.72
CA ASN A 18 6.60 -2.85 -27.56
C ASN A 18 6.87 -4.36 -27.64
N HIS A 19 7.76 -4.89 -26.82
CA HIS A 19 7.68 -6.27 -26.38
C HIS A 19 6.79 -6.26 -25.14
N ARG A 20 5.50 -6.50 -25.35
CA ARG A 20 4.70 -7.22 -24.36
C ARG A 20 5.35 -8.60 -24.20
N MET A 21 6.44 -8.68 -23.47
CA MET A 21 6.75 -9.91 -22.78
C MET A 21 5.60 -10.07 -21.81
N ASP A 22 4.89 -11.18 -21.93
CA ASP A 22 3.81 -11.50 -21.01
C ASP A 22 4.33 -11.31 -19.59
N GLU A 23 3.87 -10.25 -18.91
CA GLU A 23 4.26 -9.95 -17.53
C GLU A 23 3.95 -11.13 -16.61
N HIS A 24 2.98 -11.96 -17.00
CA HIS A 24 2.65 -13.25 -16.41
C HIS A 24 3.80 -14.26 -16.47
N MET A 25 4.59 -14.29 -17.55
CA MET A 25 5.67 -15.28 -17.72
C MET A 25 6.90 -14.94 -16.89
N ILE A 26 7.21 -13.64 -16.70
CA ILE A 26 8.33 -13.21 -15.85
C ILE A 26 8.03 -13.47 -14.37
N LEU A 27 6.77 -13.27 -13.93
CA LEU A 27 6.38 -13.49 -12.54
C LEU A 27 6.30 -14.98 -12.19
N GLN A 28 5.89 -15.85 -13.12
CA GLN A 28 5.89 -17.31 -12.91
C GLN A 28 7.30 -17.88 -12.73
N SER A 29 8.33 -17.27 -13.33
CA SER A 29 9.72 -17.68 -13.17
C SER A 29 10.36 -17.22 -11.86
N LEU A 30 9.70 -16.32 -11.10
CA LEU A 30 10.19 -15.70 -9.88
C LEU A 30 9.22 -15.87 -8.69
N ASP A 31 8.45 -16.95 -8.65
CA ASP A 31 7.50 -17.21 -7.56
C ASP A 31 8.17 -17.63 -6.24
N PHE A 32 9.48 -17.94 -6.29
CA PHE A 32 10.29 -18.28 -5.12
C PHE A 32 9.68 -19.40 -4.24
N GLY A 33 8.88 -20.29 -4.82
CA GLY A 33 8.20 -21.36 -4.10
C GLY A 33 7.03 -20.88 -3.25
N LEU A 34 6.32 -19.84 -3.67
CA LEU A 34 5.04 -19.47 -3.05
C LEU A 34 4.04 -20.62 -3.15
N ASP A 35 3.26 -20.80 -2.12
CA ASP A 35 2.16 -21.76 -2.13
C ASP A 35 0.98 -21.28 -3.02
N GLU A 36 0.06 -22.18 -3.32
CA GLU A 36 -1.09 -21.92 -4.18
C GLU A 36 -1.97 -20.78 -3.66
N THR A 37 -2.10 -20.62 -2.35
CA THR A 37 -2.89 -19.57 -1.70
C THR A 37 -2.29 -18.20 -1.98
N LEU A 38 -0.96 -18.07 -1.82
CA LEU A 38 -0.25 -16.81 -2.06
C LEU A 38 -0.19 -16.46 -3.56
N ILE A 39 -0.09 -17.47 -4.43
CA ILE A 39 -0.18 -17.28 -5.88
C ILE A 39 -1.56 -16.74 -6.25
N ALA A 40 -2.64 -17.39 -5.78
CA ALA A 40 -4.01 -16.97 -6.04
C ALA A 40 -4.29 -15.55 -5.49
N LEU A 41 -3.78 -15.25 -4.31
CA LEU A 41 -3.86 -13.91 -3.72
C LEU A 41 -3.18 -12.88 -4.61
N ARG A 42 -1.93 -13.14 -5.02
CA ARG A 42 -1.18 -12.25 -5.92
C ARG A 42 -1.94 -11.97 -7.21
N ASP A 43 -2.42 -13.01 -7.87
CA ASP A 43 -3.12 -12.90 -9.16
C ASP A 43 -4.44 -12.13 -9.02
N SER A 44 -5.17 -12.35 -7.92
CA SER A 44 -6.39 -11.60 -7.59
C SER A 44 -6.10 -10.10 -7.39
N ILE A 45 -5.03 -9.79 -6.63
CA ILE A 45 -4.64 -8.40 -6.39
C ILE A 45 -4.15 -7.74 -7.67
N ALA A 46 -3.35 -8.44 -8.48
CA ALA A 46 -2.87 -7.93 -9.77
C ALA A 46 -4.05 -7.57 -10.70
N ALA A 47 -5.05 -8.44 -10.80
CA ALA A 47 -6.27 -8.19 -11.58
C ALA A 47 -7.05 -6.98 -11.06
N PHE A 48 -7.21 -6.87 -9.74
CA PHE A 48 -7.83 -5.70 -9.11
C PHE A 48 -7.05 -4.42 -9.41
N CYS A 49 -5.74 -4.43 -9.25
CA CYS A 49 -4.88 -3.28 -9.49
C CYS A 49 -4.93 -2.81 -10.95
N ALA A 50 -4.93 -3.75 -11.90
CA ALA A 50 -5.05 -3.44 -13.32
C ALA A 50 -6.38 -2.75 -13.66
N LYS A 51 -7.47 -3.13 -12.97
CA LYS A 51 -8.81 -2.59 -13.20
C LYS A 51 -9.07 -1.29 -12.45
N GLU A 52 -8.69 -1.20 -11.19
CA GLU A 52 -9.15 -0.14 -10.27
C GLU A 52 -8.08 0.91 -9.96
N ILE A 53 -6.78 0.57 -10.06
CA ILE A 53 -5.68 1.45 -9.68
C ILE A 53 -4.92 1.99 -10.89
N ALA A 54 -4.46 1.12 -11.77
CA ALA A 54 -3.63 1.53 -12.90
C ALA A 54 -4.28 2.63 -13.78
N PRO A 55 -5.60 2.60 -14.07
CA PRO A 55 -6.22 3.63 -14.91
C PRO A 55 -6.21 5.02 -14.28
N ILE A 56 -6.17 5.12 -12.94
CA ILE A 56 -6.23 6.40 -12.21
C ILE A 56 -4.88 6.83 -11.66
N ALA A 57 -3.83 6.01 -11.76
CA ALA A 57 -2.54 6.25 -11.12
C ALA A 57 -1.93 7.62 -11.48
N GLN A 58 -1.95 7.99 -12.76
CA GLN A 58 -1.43 9.28 -13.22
C GLN A 58 -2.26 10.47 -12.71
N GLN A 59 -3.55 10.30 -12.54
CA GLN A 59 -4.42 11.34 -12.00
C GLN A 59 -4.14 11.53 -10.51
N VAL A 60 -4.05 10.44 -9.74
CA VAL A 60 -3.70 10.47 -8.31
C VAL A 60 -2.36 11.18 -8.07
N ASP A 61 -1.36 10.90 -8.91
CA ASP A 61 -0.04 11.51 -8.80
C ASP A 61 -0.08 13.02 -9.12
N ARG A 62 -0.84 13.41 -10.14
CA ARG A 62 -0.97 14.81 -10.55
C ARG A 62 -1.77 15.66 -9.56
N ASP A 63 -2.90 15.10 -9.08
CA ASP A 63 -3.84 15.82 -8.23
C ASP A 63 -3.43 15.77 -6.75
N ASN A 64 -2.48 14.86 -6.41
CA ASN A 64 -2.00 14.62 -5.04
C ASN A 64 -3.15 14.29 -4.06
N GLU A 65 -4.17 13.58 -4.54
CA GLU A 65 -5.34 13.17 -3.77
C GLU A 65 -5.49 11.64 -3.78
N PHE A 66 -5.60 11.05 -2.57
CA PHE A 66 -5.88 9.62 -2.45
C PHE A 66 -7.36 9.33 -2.74
N PRO A 67 -7.68 8.35 -3.62
CA PRO A 67 -9.05 7.97 -3.92
C PRO A 67 -9.70 7.23 -2.74
N ALA A 68 -10.44 7.96 -1.90
CA ALA A 68 -10.95 7.45 -0.62
C ALA A 68 -11.78 6.16 -0.75
N GLN A 69 -12.47 5.96 -1.89
CA GLN A 69 -13.24 4.74 -2.15
C GLN A 69 -12.38 3.46 -2.22
N LEU A 70 -11.06 3.58 -2.41
CA LEU A 70 -10.17 2.42 -2.41
C LEU A 70 -10.06 1.77 -1.02
N TRP A 71 -10.22 2.51 0.06
CA TRP A 71 -10.19 1.94 1.41
C TRP A 71 -11.25 0.85 1.59
N LYS A 72 -12.48 1.16 1.17
CA LYS A 72 -13.56 0.18 1.23
C LYS A 72 -13.32 -1.02 0.33
N LYS A 73 -12.82 -0.79 -0.90
CA LYS A 73 -12.48 -1.87 -1.84
C LYS A 73 -11.38 -2.77 -1.30
N PHE A 74 -10.34 -2.22 -0.68
CA PHE A 74 -9.29 -2.99 -0.01
C PHE A 74 -9.84 -3.79 1.17
N GLY A 75 -10.74 -3.21 1.96
CA GLY A 75 -11.43 -3.90 3.05
C GLY A 75 -12.26 -5.07 2.56
N ASP A 76 -13.09 -4.86 1.52
CA ASP A 76 -13.95 -5.89 0.93
C ASP A 76 -13.15 -7.06 0.34
N MET A 77 -11.92 -6.82 -0.10
CA MET A 77 -10.97 -7.84 -0.53
C MET A 77 -10.17 -8.47 0.62
N GLY A 78 -10.36 -8.04 1.87
CA GLY A 78 -9.61 -8.51 3.04
C GLY A 78 -8.14 -8.07 3.10
N LEU A 79 -7.71 -7.14 2.23
CA LEU A 79 -6.30 -6.75 2.11
C LEU A 79 -5.79 -5.94 3.29
N LEU A 80 -6.67 -5.23 4.02
CA LEU A 80 -6.28 -4.41 5.15
C LEU A 80 -6.00 -5.23 6.43
N GLY A 81 -6.46 -6.49 6.46
CA GLY A 81 -6.35 -7.40 7.61
C GLY A 81 -5.49 -8.65 7.38
N LEU A 82 -4.61 -8.68 6.37
CA LEU A 82 -3.82 -9.88 6.01
C LEU A 82 -2.97 -10.43 7.16
N THR A 83 -2.49 -9.58 8.05
CA THR A 83 -1.65 -9.96 9.21
C THR A 83 -2.44 -10.14 10.50
N VAL A 84 -3.75 -9.85 10.51
CA VAL A 84 -4.59 -9.84 11.71
C VAL A 84 -5.40 -11.14 11.78
N SER A 85 -5.62 -11.65 13.00
CA SER A 85 -6.40 -12.86 13.24
C SER A 85 -7.89 -12.67 12.90
N GLU A 86 -8.55 -13.79 12.61
CA GLU A 86 -9.96 -13.83 12.21
C GLU A 86 -10.89 -13.28 13.30
N GLU A 87 -10.52 -13.40 14.57
CA GLU A 87 -11.31 -12.88 15.69
C GLU A 87 -11.56 -11.36 15.65
N TYR A 88 -10.69 -10.60 14.94
CA TYR A 88 -10.84 -9.17 14.71
C TYR A 88 -11.27 -8.85 13.26
N GLY A 89 -11.65 -9.87 12.49
CA GLY A 89 -12.04 -9.71 11.07
C GLY A 89 -10.88 -9.77 10.06
N GLY A 90 -9.68 -10.16 10.49
CA GLY A 90 -8.54 -10.38 9.60
C GLY A 90 -8.59 -11.73 8.89
N THR A 91 -7.64 -11.98 7.98
CA THR A 91 -7.52 -13.25 7.24
C THR A 91 -6.38 -14.14 7.74
N ASN A 92 -5.52 -13.60 8.61
CA ASN A 92 -4.38 -14.29 9.20
C ASN A 92 -3.43 -14.99 8.21
N LEU A 93 -3.33 -14.49 6.97
CA LEU A 93 -2.44 -15.04 5.93
C LEU A 93 -0.97 -14.72 6.16
N GLY A 94 -0.68 -13.87 7.15
CA GLY A 94 0.68 -13.57 7.57
C GLY A 94 1.35 -12.44 6.80
N TYR A 95 2.63 -12.23 7.15
CA TYR A 95 3.35 -11.04 6.67
C TYR A 95 3.78 -11.16 5.20
N LEU A 96 4.04 -12.37 4.71
CA LEU A 96 4.38 -12.59 3.31
C LEU A 96 3.22 -12.21 2.38
N ALA A 97 1.99 -12.56 2.75
CA ALA A 97 0.78 -12.15 2.04
C ALA A 97 0.66 -10.62 1.98
N HIS A 98 0.97 -9.92 3.09
CA HIS A 98 0.98 -8.47 3.13
C HIS A 98 2.04 -7.87 2.18
N ILE A 99 3.24 -8.44 2.12
CA ILE A 99 4.30 -7.98 1.20
C ILE A 99 3.90 -8.19 -0.27
N ILE A 100 3.27 -9.31 -0.59
CA ILE A 100 2.74 -9.57 -1.94
C ILE A 100 1.69 -8.52 -2.32
N ALA A 101 0.75 -8.22 -1.41
CA ALA A 101 -0.25 -7.18 -1.63
C ALA A 101 0.40 -5.80 -1.83
N MET A 102 1.35 -5.45 -0.97
CA MET A 102 2.12 -4.22 -1.06
C MET A 102 2.84 -4.08 -2.41
N GLN A 103 3.45 -5.16 -2.89
CA GLN A 103 4.15 -5.21 -4.17
C GLN A 103 3.20 -4.96 -5.35
N GLU A 104 2.09 -5.67 -5.42
CA GLU A 104 1.15 -5.57 -6.55
C GLU A 104 0.45 -4.20 -6.59
N ILE A 105 0.05 -3.67 -5.44
CA ILE A 105 -0.52 -2.32 -5.35
C ILE A 105 0.51 -1.26 -5.77
N SER A 106 1.75 -1.38 -5.29
CA SER A 106 2.83 -0.42 -5.61
C SER A 106 3.25 -0.47 -7.08
N ARG A 107 3.16 -1.63 -7.74
CA ARG A 107 3.40 -1.76 -9.19
C ARG A 107 2.39 -0.96 -10.00
N ALA A 108 1.15 -0.88 -9.56
CA ALA A 108 0.10 -0.10 -10.22
C ALA A 108 0.19 1.40 -9.89
N SER A 109 0.48 1.73 -8.61
CA SER A 109 0.71 3.10 -8.15
C SER A 109 1.52 3.11 -6.85
N ALA A 110 2.72 3.66 -6.90
CA ALA A 110 3.61 3.75 -5.74
C ALA A 110 3.01 4.60 -4.60
N SER A 111 2.31 5.69 -4.91
CA SER A 111 1.67 6.56 -3.91
C SER A 111 0.50 5.87 -3.22
N ILE A 112 -0.33 5.12 -3.95
CA ILE A 112 -1.39 4.30 -3.36
C ILE A 112 -0.79 3.17 -2.52
N GLY A 113 0.27 2.51 -3.01
CA GLY A 113 0.98 1.47 -2.26
C GLY A 113 1.55 1.99 -0.95
N LEU A 114 2.16 3.17 -0.94
CA LEU A 114 2.65 3.81 0.28
C LEU A 114 1.52 4.04 1.29
N SER A 115 0.39 4.57 0.85
CA SER A 115 -0.78 4.82 1.71
C SER A 115 -1.36 3.51 2.26
N TYR A 116 -1.47 2.47 1.42
CA TYR A 116 -1.86 1.13 1.84
C TYR A 116 -0.94 0.58 2.94
N GLY A 117 0.39 0.66 2.76
CA GLY A 117 1.37 0.20 3.74
C GLY A 117 1.35 0.99 5.04
N ALA A 118 1.14 2.30 4.98
CA ALA A 118 0.99 3.14 6.16
C ALA A 118 -0.23 2.72 7.00
N HIS A 119 -1.34 2.45 6.35
CA HIS A 119 -2.54 1.96 7.03
C HIS A 119 -2.37 0.54 7.56
N SER A 120 -2.08 -0.44 6.69
CA SER A 120 -2.13 -1.87 7.03
C SER A 120 -0.96 -2.32 7.92
N ASN A 121 0.24 -1.75 7.74
CA ASN A 121 1.43 -2.13 8.51
C ASN A 121 1.75 -1.15 9.64
N LEU A 122 1.84 0.16 9.34
CA LEU A 122 2.28 1.13 10.35
C LEU A 122 1.17 1.47 11.35
N CYS A 123 -0.10 1.22 11.04
CA CYS A 123 -1.21 1.41 11.99
C CYS A 123 -1.82 0.07 12.42
N VAL A 124 -2.48 -0.66 11.52
CA VAL A 124 -3.24 -1.89 11.87
C VAL A 124 -2.34 -2.92 12.55
N ASN A 125 -1.19 -3.25 11.96
CA ASN A 125 -0.27 -4.23 12.54
C ASN A 125 0.32 -3.76 13.88
N GLN A 126 0.53 -2.46 14.08
CA GLN A 126 1.00 -1.94 15.38
C GLN A 126 -0.06 -2.05 16.47
N ILE A 127 -1.32 -1.75 16.17
CA ILE A 127 -2.43 -1.95 17.12
C ILE A 127 -2.57 -3.44 17.44
N LYS A 128 -2.52 -4.31 16.42
CA LYS A 128 -2.55 -5.77 16.63
C LYS A 128 -1.44 -6.24 17.57
N ARG A 129 -0.21 -5.75 17.41
CA ARG A 129 0.97 -6.22 18.17
C ARG A 129 1.05 -5.62 19.57
N ASN A 130 0.69 -4.36 19.74
CA ASN A 130 1.00 -3.57 20.93
C ASN A 130 -0.25 -3.05 21.65
N GLY A 131 -1.44 -3.13 21.05
CA GLY A 131 -2.69 -2.68 21.64
C GLY A 131 -3.16 -3.61 22.76
N THR A 132 -3.89 -3.05 23.75
CA THR A 132 -4.66 -3.85 24.70
C THR A 132 -5.80 -4.59 23.99
N GLU A 133 -6.36 -5.61 24.64
CA GLU A 133 -7.48 -6.36 24.05
C GLU A 133 -8.66 -5.46 23.72
N GLU A 134 -9.00 -4.53 24.64
CA GLU A 134 -10.06 -3.54 24.43
C GLU A 134 -9.78 -2.65 23.21
N GLN A 135 -8.53 -2.20 23.02
CA GLN A 135 -8.13 -1.40 21.87
C GLN A 135 -8.25 -2.19 20.56
N LYS A 136 -7.82 -3.46 20.55
CA LYS A 136 -7.95 -4.32 19.38
C LYS A 136 -9.38 -4.53 18.97
N GLN A 137 -10.26 -4.91 19.92
CA GLN A 137 -11.68 -5.09 19.69
C GLN A 137 -12.37 -3.82 19.19
N ARG A 138 -11.95 -2.68 19.70
CA ARG A 138 -12.54 -1.38 19.34
C ARG A 138 -12.15 -0.90 17.96
N TYR A 139 -10.88 -1.06 17.57
CA TYR A 139 -10.33 -0.40 16.40
C TYR A 139 -10.09 -1.33 15.20
N LEU A 140 -9.61 -2.55 15.42
CA LEU A 140 -9.21 -3.42 14.32
C LEU A 140 -10.35 -3.74 13.34
N PRO A 141 -11.57 -4.09 13.77
CA PRO A 141 -12.64 -4.42 12.82
C PRO A 141 -12.95 -3.28 11.85
N LYS A 142 -12.98 -2.04 12.32
CA LYS A 142 -13.27 -0.87 11.48
C LYS A 142 -12.10 -0.45 10.60
N LEU A 143 -10.88 -0.66 11.05
CA LEU A 143 -9.69 -0.44 10.24
C LEU A 143 -9.57 -1.50 9.13
N ILE A 144 -9.88 -2.74 9.43
CA ILE A 144 -9.82 -3.86 8.48
C ILE A 144 -10.92 -3.77 7.41
N SER A 145 -12.12 -3.31 7.80
CA SER A 145 -13.21 -3.09 6.84
C SER A 145 -13.00 -1.88 5.92
N GLY A 146 -12.03 -1.01 6.23
CA GLY A 146 -11.81 0.25 5.54
C GLY A 146 -12.78 1.37 5.91
N ASP A 147 -13.60 1.18 6.96
CA ASP A 147 -14.46 2.23 7.49
C ASP A 147 -13.67 3.31 8.23
N TYR A 148 -12.53 2.92 8.83
CA TYR A 148 -11.56 3.83 9.41
C TYR A 148 -10.25 3.76 8.64
N VAL A 149 -9.58 4.90 8.53
CA VAL A 149 -8.23 5.01 7.95
C VAL A 149 -7.24 5.31 9.06
N GLY A 150 -6.23 4.45 9.17
CA GLY A 150 -5.16 4.59 10.14
C GLY A 150 -3.90 5.19 9.53
N ALA A 151 -3.16 5.92 10.35
CA ALA A 151 -1.87 6.49 9.99
C ALA A 151 -0.90 6.43 11.18
N LEU A 152 0.38 6.63 10.91
CA LEU A 152 1.43 6.75 11.93
C LEU A 152 1.93 8.20 11.94
N ALA A 153 1.87 8.84 13.11
CA ALA A 153 2.45 10.16 13.36
C ALA A 153 3.58 10.02 14.39
N MET A 154 4.78 9.69 13.91
CA MET A 154 5.94 9.39 14.75
C MET A 154 6.93 10.54 14.83
N SER A 155 7.10 11.31 13.75
CA SER A 155 8.09 12.40 13.71
C SER A 155 7.63 13.63 14.47
N GLU A 156 8.55 14.22 15.21
CA GLU A 156 8.39 15.51 15.90
C GLU A 156 9.42 16.51 15.37
N PRO A 157 9.25 17.84 15.60
CA PRO A 157 10.19 18.85 15.10
C PRO A 157 11.66 18.57 15.46
N ASN A 158 11.91 17.93 16.64
CA ASN A 158 13.25 17.62 17.13
C ASN A 158 13.55 16.11 17.21
N ALA A 159 12.68 15.25 16.64
CA ALA A 159 12.82 13.79 16.68
C ALA A 159 12.38 13.20 15.32
N GLY A 160 13.31 13.14 14.38
CA GLY A 160 13.16 12.47 13.10
C GLY A 160 13.79 11.07 13.13
N SER A 161 15.04 10.94 12.67
CA SER A 161 15.78 9.66 12.72
C SER A 161 16.02 9.16 14.15
N ASP A 162 16.23 10.07 15.10
CA ASP A 162 16.30 9.77 16.51
C ASP A 162 14.90 9.72 17.15
N VAL A 163 14.16 8.65 16.85
CA VAL A 163 12.80 8.43 17.38
C VAL A 163 12.77 8.23 18.89
N VAL A 164 13.90 7.85 19.52
CA VAL A 164 13.99 7.65 20.98
C VAL A 164 13.87 8.98 21.72
N SER A 165 14.23 10.08 21.06
CA SER A 165 14.13 11.44 21.61
C SER A 165 12.74 12.06 21.54
N MET A 166 11.70 11.34 21.14
CA MET A 166 10.31 11.82 21.12
C MET A 166 9.87 12.26 22.52
N LYS A 167 9.16 13.39 22.56
CA LYS A 167 8.67 14.01 23.80
C LYS A 167 7.16 13.95 23.97
N LEU A 168 6.44 13.46 22.96
CA LEU A 168 4.98 13.31 23.01
C LEU A 168 4.59 12.43 24.20
N LYS A 169 3.66 12.91 25.01
CA LYS A 169 3.11 12.21 26.16
C LYS A 169 1.60 12.21 26.11
N ALA A 170 1.00 11.11 26.54
CA ALA A 170 -0.42 11.02 26.79
C ALA A 170 -0.66 11.24 28.30
N GLU A 171 -1.50 12.21 28.65
CA GLU A 171 -1.91 12.48 30.02
C GLU A 171 -3.39 12.23 30.15
N GLN A 172 -3.77 11.40 31.15
CA GLN A 172 -5.17 11.19 31.48
C GLN A 172 -5.70 12.44 32.20
N LYS A 173 -6.70 13.08 31.62
CA LYS A 173 -7.42 14.19 32.25
C LYS A 173 -8.81 13.71 32.62
N GLY A 174 -9.02 13.44 33.90
CA GLY A 174 -10.30 13.23 34.56
C GLY A 174 -11.18 12.13 34.02
#